data_0669d459e157ab70f05af79b613b8ff9
#
_entry.id   0669d459e157ab70f05af79b613b8ff9
#
_cell.length_a   1.000
_cell.length_b   1.000
_cell.length_c   1.000
_cell.angle_alpha   90.00
_cell.angle_beta   90.00
_cell.angle_gamma   90.00
#
_symmetry.space_group_name_H-M   'P 1'
#
loop_
_entity.id
_entity.type
_entity.pdbx_description
1 polymer ?
#
loop_
_entity_poly.entity_id
_entity_poly.type
_entity_poly.pdbx_seq_one_letter_code
_entity_poly.pdbx_strand_id
1 'polypeptide(L)'
;IGKVSMNISGNADESDFAAYVGVFLNEGDTPETVWKIQDGLHHYEICWTSEKKNTVVKVMKLTEMQYGAVQIHSVDTDGNIKPTEPKERKLLFIGDSITAGYGVNGKQSDTVFTTKTEDVTKAYPYLTAKEVSADPWYVCWSGGGIISRWIPPETELPLTDILMPELFEAGKDLDFIPGLISINLGTNDASYTRDDEGRKEKFGARYLAFVRRISEVYPDTPILL
;
A
#
# COMPACT_ATOMS: atom_id res chain seq x y z
N ILE A 1 3.50 -12.44 -26.10
CA ILE A 1 3.50 -10.98 -26.04
C ILE A 1 4.90 -10.54 -26.45
N GLY A 2 5.02 -9.77 -27.52
CA GLY A 2 6.29 -9.15 -27.92
C GLY A 2 6.44 -7.74 -27.35
N LYS A 3 5.34 -6.99 -27.27
CA LYS A 3 5.32 -5.63 -26.74
C LYS A 3 4.16 -5.46 -25.75
N VAL A 4 4.43 -4.83 -24.60
CA VAL A 4 3.43 -4.36 -23.65
C VAL A 4 3.79 -2.96 -23.20
N SER A 5 2.81 -2.07 -23.19
CA SER A 5 2.94 -0.71 -22.68
C SER A 5 1.65 -0.28 -21.99
N MET A 6 1.72 0.81 -21.22
CA MET A 6 0.57 1.38 -20.51
C MET A 6 0.53 2.89 -20.67
N ASN A 7 -0.67 3.43 -20.71
CA ASN A 7 -0.88 4.86 -20.55
C ASN A 7 -1.34 5.11 -19.12
N ILE A 8 -0.54 5.83 -18.36
CA ILE A 8 -0.73 6.09 -16.93
C ILE A 8 -0.71 7.59 -16.70
N SER A 9 -1.64 8.09 -15.92
CA SER A 9 -1.58 9.44 -15.39
C SER A 9 -1.30 9.45 -13.89
N GLY A 10 -0.59 10.48 -13.47
CA GLY A 10 -0.35 10.81 -12.08
C GLY A 10 -0.73 12.26 -11.79
N ASN A 11 -0.70 12.60 -10.53
CA ASN A 11 -0.77 13.98 -10.03
C ASN A 11 0.48 14.32 -9.21
N ALA A 12 1.59 13.68 -9.53
CA ALA A 12 2.86 13.97 -8.90
C ALA A 12 3.36 15.30 -9.44
N ASP A 13 3.62 16.23 -8.53
CA ASP A 13 4.49 17.35 -8.86
C ASP A 13 5.93 16.82 -9.09
N GLU A 14 6.84 17.67 -9.52
CA GLU A 14 8.26 17.33 -9.68
C GLU A 14 8.97 17.08 -8.35
N SER A 15 8.23 16.94 -7.24
CA SER A 15 8.74 16.84 -5.89
C SER A 15 9.39 15.50 -5.62
N ASP A 16 10.09 15.42 -4.51
CA ASP A 16 10.65 14.19 -3.94
C ASP A 16 9.57 13.25 -3.39
N PHE A 17 8.28 13.60 -3.57
CA PHE A 17 7.12 12.86 -3.07
C PHE A 17 6.22 12.29 -4.17
N ALA A 18 6.74 12.07 -5.36
CA ALA A 18 6.01 11.43 -6.45
C ALA A 18 5.68 9.96 -6.16
N ALA A 19 4.63 9.44 -6.78
CA ALA A 19 4.35 8.01 -6.77
C ALA A 19 5.40 7.23 -7.57
N TYR A 20 5.75 6.04 -7.07
CA TYR A 20 6.58 5.07 -7.78
C TYR A 20 5.79 3.80 -8.09
N VAL A 21 6.01 3.25 -9.27
CA VAL A 21 5.37 2.02 -9.76
C VAL A 21 6.45 1.04 -10.19
N GLY A 22 6.41 -0.15 -9.63
CA GLY A 22 7.27 -1.27 -10.02
C GLY A 22 6.58 -2.19 -11.02
N VAL A 23 7.33 -2.67 -11.99
CA VAL A 23 6.91 -3.67 -12.98
C VAL A 23 7.67 -4.94 -12.74
N PHE A 24 6.94 -6.04 -12.55
CA PHE A 24 7.51 -7.36 -12.32
C PHE A 24 7.08 -8.31 -13.43
N LEU A 25 8.00 -9.13 -13.90
CA LEU A 25 7.74 -10.12 -14.94
C LEU A 25 7.86 -11.53 -14.37
N ASN A 26 6.92 -12.40 -14.76
CA ASN A 26 6.95 -13.83 -14.45
C ASN A 26 7.12 -14.13 -12.94
N GLU A 27 6.42 -13.37 -12.11
CA GLU A 27 6.47 -13.49 -10.64
C GLU A 27 7.86 -13.23 -10.02
N GLY A 28 8.73 -12.53 -10.73
CA GLY A 28 10.04 -12.14 -10.23
C GLY A 28 9.95 -11.34 -8.93
N ASP A 29 10.95 -11.49 -8.06
CA ASP A 29 11.03 -10.83 -6.74
C ASP A 29 11.50 -9.39 -6.82
N THR A 30 12.25 -9.07 -7.85
CA THR A 30 12.75 -7.72 -8.12
C THR A 30 12.00 -7.12 -9.30
N PRO A 31 11.66 -5.84 -9.24
CA PRO A 31 11.06 -5.19 -10.39
C PRO A 31 12.07 -5.13 -11.56
N GLU A 32 11.59 -5.46 -12.75
CA GLU A 32 12.34 -5.28 -14.00
C GLU A 32 12.63 -3.79 -14.25
N THR A 33 11.66 -2.95 -13.90
CA THR A 33 11.79 -1.50 -13.94
C THR A 33 10.95 -0.85 -12.85
N VAL A 34 11.37 0.36 -12.44
CA VAL A 34 10.62 1.21 -11.51
C VAL A 34 10.43 2.58 -12.16
N TRP A 35 9.19 3.01 -12.26
CA TRP A 35 8.85 4.32 -12.80
C TRP A 35 8.55 5.31 -11.70
N LYS A 36 9.13 6.50 -11.79
CA LYS A 36 8.61 7.70 -11.13
C LYS A 36 7.46 8.21 -11.99
N ILE A 37 6.26 8.20 -11.46
CA ILE A 37 5.07 8.62 -12.20
C ILE A 37 5.07 10.14 -12.32
N GLN A 38 4.91 10.62 -13.55
CA GLN A 38 4.91 12.03 -13.90
C GLN A 38 3.50 12.60 -13.81
N ASP A 39 3.40 13.91 -13.64
CA ASP A 39 2.13 14.63 -13.70
C ASP A 39 1.51 14.56 -15.10
N GLY A 40 0.19 14.38 -15.16
CA GLY A 40 -0.52 14.19 -16.42
C GLY A 40 -0.42 12.78 -17.00
N LEU A 41 -0.85 12.62 -18.25
CA LEU A 41 -0.91 11.34 -18.96
C LEU A 41 0.38 11.07 -19.73
N HIS A 42 1.01 9.95 -19.42
CA HIS A 42 2.25 9.52 -20.06
C HIS A 42 2.20 8.07 -20.50
N HIS A 43 3.02 7.75 -21.50
CA HIS A 43 3.19 6.40 -22.04
C HIS A 43 4.40 5.73 -21.39
N TYR A 44 4.20 4.49 -20.89
CA TYR A 44 5.23 3.70 -20.22
C TYR A 44 5.39 2.35 -20.92
N GLU A 45 6.58 2.06 -21.40
CA GLU A 45 6.90 0.74 -21.96
C GLU A 45 7.22 -0.25 -20.84
N ILE A 46 6.49 -1.37 -20.80
CA ILE A 46 6.65 -2.41 -19.78
C ILE A 46 7.72 -3.40 -20.20
N CYS A 47 7.56 -3.99 -21.34
CA CYS A 47 8.53 -4.92 -21.89
C CYS A 47 8.46 -4.92 -23.41
N TRP A 48 9.60 -5.24 -24.00
CA TRP A 48 9.73 -5.53 -25.41
C TRP A 48 10.58 -6.78 -25.59
N THR A 49 10.09 -7.76 -26.35
CA THR A 49 10.86 -8.96 -26.72
C THR A 49 10.74 -9.20 -28.21
N SER A 50 11.80 -9.70 -28.82
CA SER A 50 11.82 -10.06 -30.25
C SER A 50 10.95 -11.29 -30.55
N GLU A 51 10.59 -12.07 -29.52
CA GLU A 51 9.76 -13.27 -29.64
C GLU A 51 8.52 -13.15 -28.78
N LYS A 52 7.38 -13.61 -29.31
CA LYS A 52 6.13 -13.65 -28.54
C LYS A 52 6.18 -14.76 -27.51
N LYS A 53 6.00 -14.40 -26.25
CA LYS A 53 5.98 -15.33 -25.09
C LYS A 53 4.75 -15.09 -24.24
N ASN A 54 4.31 -16.15 -23.54
CA ASN A 54 3.40 -15.97 -22.43
C ASN A 54 4.19 -15.33 -21.29
N THR A 55 3.74 -14.16 -20.86
CA THR A 55 4.42 -13.38 -19.82
C THR A 55 3.39 -12.91 -18.82
N VAL A 56 3.62 -13.18 -17.53
CA VAL A 56 2.87 -12.57 -16.44
C VAL A 56 3.47 -11.19 -16.19
N VAL A 57 2.65 -10.16 -16.25
CA VAL A 57 3.05 -8.78 -15.95
C VAL A 57 2.29 -8.34 -14.71
N LYS A 58 3.03 -8.04 -13.64
CA LYS A 58 2.49 -7.42 -12.43
C LYS A 58 2.97 -5.97 -12.38
N VAL A 59 2.01 -5.05 -12.28
CA VAL A 59 2.27 -3.62 -12.10
C VAL A 59 1.78 -3.25 -10.70
N MET A 60 2.65 -2.65 -9.90
CA MET A 60 2.36 -2.38 -8.50
C MET A 60 2.81 -0.99 -8.10
N LYS A 61 1.91 -0.21 -7.49
CA LYS A 61 2.28 1.04 -6.83
C LYS A 61 3.12 0.71 -5.61
N LEU A 62 4.35 1.22 -5.53
CA LEU A 62 5.30 0.92 -4.46
C LEU A 62 5.15 1.84 -3.26
N THR A 63 4.61 3.03 -3.48
CA THR A 63 4.43 4.09 -2.49
C THR A 63 3.01 4.12 -1.95
N GLU A 64 2.84 4.61 -0.73
CA GLU A 64 1.54 4.70 -0.07
C GLU A 64 0.57 5.71 -0.72
N MET A 65 -0.69 5.70 -0.27
CA MET A 65 -1.77 6.46 -0.91
C MET A 65 -1.61 7.98 -0.82
N GLN A 66 -0.95 8.51 0.21
CA GLN A 66 -0.74 9.95 0.36
C GLN A 66 0.26 10.56 -0.63
N TYR A 67 1.05 9.74 -1.31
CA TYR A 67 2.06 10.19 -2.27
C TYR A 67 1.62 9.93 -3.71
N GLY A 68 0.89 10.87 -4.27
CA GLY A 68 0.48 10.87 -5.66
C GLY A 68 -0.54 9.78 -6.03
N ALA A 69 -1.54 10.15 -6.80
CA ALA A 69 -2.45 9.20 -7.43
C ALA A 69 -1.81 8.57 -8.67
N VAL A 70 -2.22 7.36 -8.97
CA VAL A 70 -1.84 6.62 -10.18
C VAL A 70 -3.11 6.10 -10.83
N GLN A 71 -3.38 6.51 -12.06
CA GLN A 71 -4.53 6.03 -12.83
C GLN A 71 -4.06 5.38 -14.12
N ILE A 72 -4.45 4.13 -14.33
CA ILE A 72 -4.20 3.38 -15.55
C ILE A 72 -5.35 3.64 -16.52
N HIS A 73 -5.06 4.17 -17.72
CA HIS A 73 -6.04 4.48 -18.74
C HIS A 73 -6.17 3.36 -19.78
N SER A 74 -5.04 2.80 -20.19
CA SER A 74 -5.02 1.68 -21.14
C SER A 74 -3.79 0.80 -20.95
N VAL A 75 -3.92 -0.43 -21.43
CA VAL A 75 -2.82 -1.37 -21.61
C VAL A 75 -2.79 -1.76 -23.08
N ASP A 76 -1.67 -1.50 -23.74
CA ASP A 76 -1.50 -1.75 -25.15
C ASP A 76 -0.53 -2.93 -25.36
N THR A 77 -0.89 -3.86 -26.26
CA THR A 77 -0.08 -5.04 -26.56
C THR A 77 -0.29 -5.51 -27.99
N ASP A 78 0.71 -6.17 -28.55
CA ASP A 78 0.61 -6.89 -29.82
C ASP A 78 0.10 -8.34 -29.67
N GLY A 79 -0.30 -8.72 -28.47
CA GLY A 79 -0.82 -10.05 -28.12
C GLY A 79 -2.21 -10.00 -27.48
N ASN A 80 -2.56 -11.08 -26.79
CA ASN A 80 -3.81 -11.17 -26.03
C ASN A 80 -3.54 -10.95 -24.55
N ILE A 81 -4.35 -10.13 -23.90
CA ILE A 81 -4.34 -9.93 -22.45
C ILE A 81 -5.37 -10.87 -21.82
N LYS A 82 -4.98 -11.53 -20.76
CA LYS A 82 -5.87 -12.30 -19.88
C LYS A 82 -5.57 -11.93 -18.44
N PRO A 83 -6.58 -11.79 -17.57
CA PRO A 83 -6.33 -11.64 -16.15
C PRO A 83 -5.63 -12.90 -15.60
N THR A 84 -4.86 -12.73 -14.54
CA THR A 84 -4.40 -13.85 -13.72
C THR A 84 -5.53 -14.29 -12.79
N GLU A 85 -5.56 -15.57 -12.45
CA GLU A 85 -6.52 -16.07 -11.45
C GLU A 85 -6.20 -15.45 -10.08
N PRO A 86 -7.22 -14.96 -9.34
CA PRO A 86 -7.04 -14.53 -7.97
C PRO A 86 -6.54 -15.67 -7.09
N LYS A 87 -5.72 -15.35 -6.10
CA LYS A 87 -5.32 -16.35 -5.11
C LYS A 87 -6.49 -16.67 -4.18
N GLU A 88 -6.51 -17.89 -3.68
CA GLU A 88 -7.53 -18.36 -2.74
C GLU A 88 -7.49 -17.57 -1.42
N ARG A 89 -6.28 -17.26 -0.95
CA ARG A 89 -6.07 -16.51 0.29
C ARG A 89 -5.99 -15.03 0.00
N LYS A 90 -6.69 -14.24 0.82
CA LYS A 90 -6.67 -12.78 0.76
C LYS A 90 -6.30 -12.22 2.13
N LEU A 91 -5.38 -11.27 2.20
CA LEU A 91 -4.90 -10.66 3.45
C LEU A 91 -5.09 -9.15 3.39
N LEU A 92 -5.69 -8.58 4.43
CA LEU A 92 -5.78 -7.14 4.60
C LEU A 92 -4.77 -6.69 5.66
N PHE A 93 -3.92 -5.73 5.28
CA PHE A 93 -2.94 -5.11 6.16
C PHE A 93 -3.30 -3.65 6.40
N ILE A 94 -3.52 -3.30 7.64
CA ILE A 94 -3.83 -1.94 8.09
C ILE A 94 -2.65 -1.46 8.93
N GLY A 95 -2.10 -0.27 8.62
CA GLY A 95 -0.95 0.19 9.37
C GLY A 95 -0.44 1.58 9.01
N ASP A 96 0.73 1.85 9.47
CA ASP A 96 1.45 3.12 9.27
C ASP A 96 2.65 2.97 8.30
N SER A 97 3.67 3.77 8.50
CA SER A 97 4.91 3.78 7.70
C SER A 97 5.64 2.43 7.67
N ILE A 98 5.54 1.64 8.73
CA ILE A 98 6.16 0.30 8.81
C ILE A 98 5.47 -0.63 7.80
N THR A 99 4.16 -0.53 7.69
CA THR A 99 3.35 -1.30 6.75
C THR A 99 3.56 -0.83 5.30
N ALA A 100 3.73 0.48 5.08
CA ALA A 100 3.99 1.05 3.77
C ALA A 100 5.39 0.74 3.20
N GLY A 101 6.35 0.43 4.06
CA GLY A 101 7.76 0.29 3.66
C GLY A 101 8.49 1.63 3.53
N TYR A 102 8.08 2.60 4.34
CA TYR A 102 8.67 3.94 4.38
C TYR A 102 10.18 3.88 4.65
N GLY A 103 10.97 4.42 3.73
CA GLY A 103 12.41 4.49 3.88
C GLY A 103 13.17 3.15 3.81
N VAL A 104 12.51 2.04 3.43
CA VAL A 104 13.12 0.69 3.44
C VAL A 104 14.32 0.57 2.48
N ASN A 105 14.38 1.38 1.43
CA ASN A 105 15.49 1.49 0.49
C ASN A 105 16.50 2.60 0.87
N GLY A 106 16.25 3.31 1.97
CA GLY A 106 17.11 4.39 2.45
C GLY A 106 18.44 3.88 2.98
N LYS A 107 19.40 4.77 3.04
CA LYS A 107 20.71 4.53 3.67
C LYS A 107 20.74 5.20 5.03
N GLN A 108 21.55 4.69 5.94
CA GLN A 108 21.75 5.30 7.25
C GLN A 108 22.26 6.76 7.17
N SER A 109 22.88 7.13 6.07
CA SER A 109 23.34 8.50 5.82
C SER A 109 22.25 9.46 5.35
N ASP A 110 21.07 8.96 4.99
CA ASP A 110 20.00 9.78 4.46
C ASP A 110 19.37 10.58 5.61
N THR A 111 19.31 11.88 5.44
CA THR A 111 18.80 12.80 6.47
C THR A 111 17.35 13.23 6.22
N VAL A 112 16.86 12.98 5.02
CA VAL A 112 15.50 13.34 4.57
C VAL A 112 14.88 12.18 3.82
N PHE A 113 13.63 11.88 4.14
CA PHE A 113 12.86 10.90 3.40
C PHE A 113 12.45 11.44 2.03
N THR A 114 12.49 10.56 1.04
CA THR A 114 11.85 10.75 -0.26
C THR A 114 11.11 9.47 -0.64
N THR A 115 10.05 9.57 -1.43
CA THR A 115 9.27 8.42 -1.87
C THR A 115 10.06 7.42 -2.73
N LYS A 116 11.22 7.84 -3.26
CA LYS A 116 12.17 6.94 -3.92
C LYS A 116 12.68 5.85 -2.99
N THR A 117 12.70 6.11 -1.69
CA THR A 117 13.18 5.15 -0.68
C THR A 117 12.08 4.29 -0.07
N GLU A 118 10.83 4.50 -0.47
CA GLU A 118 9.70 3.70 -0.05
C GLU A 118 9.44 2.55 -1.03
N ASP A 119 9.17 1.36 -0.49
CA ASP A 119 8.92 0.17 -1.31
C ASP A 119 8.14 -0.88 -0.51
N VAL A 120 6.84 -0.95 -0.71
CA VAL A 120 5.98 -1.93 -0.02
C VAL A 120 6.40 -3.37 -0.29
N THR A 121 7.05 -3.66 -1.42
CA THR A 121 7.49 -5.03 -1.75
C THR A 121 8.63 -5.55 -0.88
N LYS A 122 9.24 -4.68 -0.10
CA LYS A 122 10.29 -5.00 0.88
C LYS A 122 9.79 -4.92 2.33
N ALA A 123 8.55 -4.51 2.51
CA ALA A 123 7.91 -4.45 3.81
C ALA A 123 7.27 -5.80 4.20
N TYR A 124 7.08 -5.99 5.50
CA TYR A 124 6.57 -7.25 6.04
C TYR A 124 5.24 -7.70 5.42
N PRO A 125 4.27 -6.83 5.07
CA PRO A 125 2.98 -7.31 4.58
C PRO A 125 3.09 -7.98 3.21
N TYR A 126 3.90 -7.41 2.30
CA TYR A 126 4.14 -8.04 1.00
C TYR A 126 4.89 -9.37 1.14
N LEU A 127 5.93 -9.40 1.97
CA LEU A 127 6.74 -10.61 2.19
C LEU A 127 5.90 -11.71 2.81
N THR A 128 5.04 -11.38 3.79
CA THR A 128 4.11 -12.33 4.40
C THR A 128 3.08 -12.86 3.39
N ALA A 129 2.43 -11.97 2.63
CA ALA A 129 1.46 -12.38 1.63
C ALA A 129 2.07 -13.28 0.56
N LYS A 130 3.30 -13.00 0.16
CA LYS A 130 4.06 -13.82 -0.78
C LYS A 130 4.33 -15.21 -0.20
N GLU A 131 4.85 -15.29 1.02
CA GLU A 131 5.21 -16.55 1.69
C GLU A 131 4.01 -17.48 1.83
N VAL A 132 2.83 -16.93 2.15
CA VAL A 132 1.61 -17.74 2.29
C VAL A 132 0.79 -17.83 1.00
N SER A 133 1.32 -17.38 -0.12
CA SER A 133 0.65 -17.36 -1.43
C SER A 133 -0.74 -16.70 -1.39
N ALA A 134 -0.81 -15.51 -0.81
CA ALA A 134 -2.04 -14.72 -0.69
C ALA A 134 -2.02 -13.49 -1.60
N ASP A 135 -3.22 -12.97 -1.92
CA ASP A 135 -3.38 -11.64 -2.50
C ASP A 135 -3.49 -10.61 -1.36
N PRO A 136 -2.60 -9.63 -1.30
CA PRO A 136 -2.64 -8.61 -0.26
C PRO A 136 -3.44 -7.38 -0.67
N TRP A 137 -4.08 -6.76 0.32
CA TRP A 137 -4.58 -5.38 0.25
C TRP A 137 -3.94 -4.56 1.36
N TYR A 138 -3.39 -3.39 1.02
CA TYR A 138 -2.71 -2.52 1.95
C TYR A 138 -3.51 -1.24 2.16
N VAL A 139 -3.83 -0.95 3.42
CA VAL A 139 -4.43 0.30 3.85
C VAL A 139 -3.51 0.90 4.91
N CYS A 140 -2.64 1.79 4.47
CA CYS A 140 -1.60 2.34 5.33
C CYS A 140 -1.37 3.83 5.08
N TRP A 141 -0.91 4.51 6.13
CA TRP A 141 -0.64 5.93 6.10
C TRP A 141 0.51 6.28 7.04
N SER A 142 1.64 6.71 6.49
CA SER A 142 2.81 7.09 7.27
C SER A 142 2.53 8.26 8.21
N GLY A 143 3.04 8.15 9.43
CA GLY A 143 2.84 9.15 10.48
C GLY A 143 1.49 9.05 11.19
N GLY A 144 0.60 8.17 10.76
CA GLY A 144 -0.72 8.01 11.35
C GLY A 144 -0.72 7.13 12.60
N GLY A 145 -1.59 7.46 13.55
CA GLY A 145 -1.86 6.68 14.75
C GLY A 145 -3.35 6.61 15.07
N ILE A 146 -3.68 5.93 16.15
CA ILE A 146 -5.06 5.71 16.61
C ILE A 146 -5.67 6.97 17.19
N ILE A 147 -4.90 7.74 17.96
CA ILE A 147 -5.34 8.97 18.62
C ILE A 147 -4.43 10.16 18.31
N SER A 148 -3.32 9.91 17.63
CA SER A 148 -2.33 10.93 17.34
C SER A 148 -1.65 10.67 16.00
N ARG A 149 -0.81 11.63 15.62
CA ARG A 149 0.20 11.45 14.57
C ARG A 149 1.58 11.48 15.20
N TRP A 150 2.62 11.20 14.41
CA TRP A 150 4.01 11.33 14.85
C TRP A 150 4.36 12.76 15.33
N ILE A 151 3.64 13.79 14.83
CA ILE A 151 3.65 15.15 15.37
C ILE A 151 2.49 15.25 16.36
N PRO A 152 2.71 15.78 17.60
CA PRO A 152 1.64 15.91 18.57
C PRO A 152 0.42 16.62 17.97
N PRO A 153 -0.75 16.08 18.13
CA PRO A 153 -1.94 16.65 17.54
C PRO A 153 -2.50 17.72 18.48
N GLU A 154 -2.78 18.85 17.96
CA GLU A 154 -3.71 19.76 18.58
C GLU A 154 -5.07 19.79 17.88
N THR A 155 -5.19 19.19 16.68
CA THR A 155 -6.39 19.36 15.85
C THR A 155 -6.76 18.16 14.96
N GLU A 156 -6.25 16.95 15.21
CA GLU A 156 -6.19 15.99 14.14
C GLU A 156 -7.25 14.90 14.16
N LEU A 157 -7.80 14.62 13.00
CA LEU A 157 -8.58 13.41 12.78
C LEU A 157 -7.69 12.19 13.03
N PRO A 158 -8.12 11.24 13.87
CA PRO A 158 -7.43 9.97 14.02
C PRO A 158 -7.26 9.30 12.66
N LEU A 159 -6.16 8.58 12.47
CA LEU A 159 -5.93 7.81 11.26
C LEU A 159 -7.11 6.87 10.95
N THR A 160 -7.72 6.32 11.99
CA THR A 160 -8.90 5.47 11.88
C THR A 160 -10.04 6.13 11.12
N ASP A 161 -10.25 7.45 11.30
CA ASP A 161 -11.30 8.18 10.60
C ASP A 161 -10.92 8.48 9.15
N ILE A 162 -9.62 8.58 8.86
CA ILE A 162 -9.08 8.78 7.50
C ILE A 162 -9.15 7.47 6.70
N LEU A 163 -8.81 6.33 7.31
CA LEU A 163 -8.75 5.03 6.64
C LEU A 163 -10.12 4.36 6.50
N MET A 164 -11.13 4.78 7.28
CA MET A 164 -12.44 4.13 7.27
C MET A 164 -13.14 4.12 5.92
N PRO A 165 -13.14 5.22 5.12
CA PRO A 165 -13.72 5.17 3.78
C PRO A 165 -13.10 4.10 2.90
N GLU A 166 -11.76 4.00 2.90
CA GLU A 166 -11.02 3.01 2.11
C GLU A 166 -11.36 1.57 2.54
N LEU A 167 -11.47 1.34 3.83
CA LEU A 167 -11.80 0.02 4.38
C LEU A 167 -13.23 -0.42 4.11
N PHE A 168 -14.18 0.53 4.05
CA PHE A 168 -15.61 0.21 3.95
C PHE A 168 -16.16 0.29 2.53
N GLU A 169 -15.70 1.25 1.73
CA GLU A 169 -16.22 1.48 0.39
C GLU A 169 -15.45 0.72 -0.68
N ALA A 170 -14.12 0.86 -0.69
CA ALA A 170 -13.29 0.19 -1.69
C ALA A 170 -13.34 -1.34 -1.59
N GLY A 171 -13.43 -1.90 -0.39
CA GLY A 171 -13.50 -3.35 -0.19
C GLY A 171 -14.78 -3.98 -0.72
N LYS A 172 -15.90 -3.27 -0.69
CA LYS A 172 -17.18 -3.72 -1.26
C LYS A 172 -17.16 -3.74 -2.77
N ASP A 173 -16.57 -2.71 -3.37
CA ASP A 173 -16.50 -2.57 -4.84
C ASP A 173 -15.54 -3.58 -5.46
N LEU A 174 -14.51 -4.01 -4.71
CA LEU A 174 -13.50 -4.95 -5.20
C LEU A 174 -13.84 -6.43 -4.93
N ASP A 175 -14.97 -6.72 -4.28
CA ASP A 175 -15.33 -8.08 -3.84
C ASP A 175 -14.17 -8.77 -3.07
N PHE A 176 -13.48 -7.98 -2.24
CA PHE A 176 -12.33 -8.43 -1.47
C PHE A 176 -12.74 -8.77 -0.05
N ILE A 177 -12.93 -10.05 0.23
CA ILE A 177 -13.16 -10.56 1.58
C ILE A 177 -11.85 -11.14 2.11
N PRO A 178 -11.20 -10.50 3.10
CA PRO A 178 -9.95 -11.00 3.64
C PRO A 178 -10.17 -12.26 4.49
N GLY A 179 -9.28 -13.23 4.37
CA GLY A 179 -9.23 -14.40 5.26
C GLY A 179 -8.49 -14.11 6.58
N LEU A 180 -7.73 -13.02 6.63
CA LEU A 180 -7.05 -12.51 7.82
C LEU A 180 -6.84 -11.01 7.68
N ILE A 181 -7.04 -10.28 8.76
CA ILE A 181 -6.73 -8.85 8.87
C ILE A 181 -5.59 -8.68 9.87
N SER A 182 -4.51 -8.00 9.46
CA SER A 182 -3.42 -7.61 10.36
C SER A 182 -3.45 -6.11 10.57
N ILE A 183 -3.45 -5.67 11.84
CA ILE A 183 -3.45 -4.26 12.22
C ILE A 183 -2.15 -3.95 12.98
N ASN A 184 -1.28 -3.16 12.37
CA ASN A 184 -0.02 -2.73 12.95
C ASN A 184 -0.03 -1.20 13.13
N LEU A 185 -0.60 -0.73 14.22
CA LEU A 185 -0.74 0.68 14.59
C LEU A 185 -0.33 0.91 16.05
N GLY A 186 0.04 2.13 16.39
CA GLY A 186 0.41 2.53 17.74
C GLY A 186 1.81 3.10 17.87
N THR A 187 2.71 2.87 16.91
CA THR A 187 4.06 3.41 16.92
C THR A 187 4.05 4.94 16.98
N ASN A 188 3.19 5.58 16.20
CA ASN A 188 3.07 7.04 16.20
C ASN A 188 2.40 7.55 17.48
N ASP A 189 1.46 6.79 18.04
CA ASP A 189 0.82 7.14 19.30
C ASP A 189 1.77 7.07 20.49
N ALA A 190 2.75 6.17 20.47
CA ALA A 190 3.70 5.98 21.56
C ALA A 190 4.48 7.27 21.89
N SER A 191 4.82 8.06 20.87
CA SER A 191 5.49 9.36 21.06
C SER A 191 4.61 10.43 21.70
N TYR A 192 3.28 10.29 21.58
CA TYR A 192 2.28 11.16 22.18
C TYR A 192 1.81 10.69 23.55
N THR A 193 1.55 9.39 23.70
CA THR A 193 1.06 8.82 24.95
C THR A 193 2.10 8.84 26.05
N ARG A 194 3.35 8.50 25.73
CA ARG A 194 4.48 8.44 26.69
C ARG A 194 4.07 7.82 28.03
N ASP A 195 4.27 8.54 29.14
CA ASP A 195 3.93 8.11 30.50
C ASP A 195 2.58 8.68 30.99
N ASP A 196 1.79 9.28 30.12
CA ASP A 196 0.47 9.83 30.45
C ASP A 196 -0.61 8.74 30.42
N GLU A 197 -1.06 8.34 31.60
CA GLU A 197 -2.05 7.27 31.75
C GLU A 197 -3.40 7.61 31.08
N GLY A 198 -3.85 8.87 31.14
CA GLY A 198 -5.09 9.29 30.48
C GLY A 198 -5.03 9.16 28.95
N ARG A 199 -3.85 9.43 28.36
CA ARG A 199 -3.63 9.22 26.92
C ARG A 199 -3.56 7.74 26.57
N LYS A 200 -2.94 6.90 27.41
CA LYS A 200 -2.91 5.44 27.24
C LYS A 200 -4.32 4.85 27.31
N GLU A 201 -5.12 5.26 28.28
CA GLU A 201 -6.52 4.84 28.38
C GLU A 201 -7.33 5.26 27.14
N LYS A 202 -7.17 6.50 26.68
CA LYS A 202 -7.80 6.99 25.45
C LYS A 202 -7.36 6.19 24.24
N PHE A 203 -6.08 5.88 24.11
CA PHE A 203 -5.54 5.04 23.04
C PHE A 203 -6.20 3.66 23.05
N GLY A 204 -6.21 2.98 24.19
CA GLY A 204 -6.81 1.65 24.33
C GLY A 204 -8.30 1.64 23.97
N ALA A 205 -9.06 2.62 24.48
CA ALA A 205 -10.48 2.75 24.17
C ALA A 205 -10.74 2.96 22.66
N ARG A 206 -9.97 3.83 22.01
CA ARG A 206 -10.10 4.10 20.57
C ARG A 206 -9.65 2.92 19.73
N TYR A 207 -8.56 2.25 20.12
CA TYR A 207 -8.09 1.06 19.41
C TYR A 207 -9.13 -0.06 19.45
N LEU A 208 -9.70 -0.31 20.64
CA LEU A 208 -10.77 -1.29 20.78
C LEU A 208 -12.00 -0.93 19.93
N ALA A 209 -12.39 0.35 19.90
CA ALA A 209 -13.50 0.81 19.08
C ALA A 209 -13.22 0.59 17.58
N PHE A 210 -11.99 0.85 17.13
CA PHE A 210 -11.57 0.61 15.75
C PHE A 210 -11.63 -0.88 15.38
N VAL A 211 -11.08 -1.75 16.22
CA VAL A 211 -11.11 -3.21 16.00
C VAL A 211 -12.54 -3.72 15.95
N ARG A 212 -13.42 -3.27 16.85
CA ARG A 212 -14.84 -3.64 16.83
C ARG A 212 -15.50 -3.24 15.53
N ARG A 213 -15.23 -2.04 15.04
CA ARG A 213 -15.81 -1.57 13.79
C ARG A 213 -15.32 -2.36 12.59
N ILE A 214 -14.05 -2.77 12.56
CA ILE A 214 -13.52 -3.70 11.54
C ILE A 214 -14.24 -5.04 11.62
N SER A 215 -14.46 -5.58 12.83
CA SER A 215 -15.20 -6.85 13.03
C SER A 215 -16.66 -6.76 12.60
N GLU A 216 -17.30 -5.60 12.66
CA GLU A 216 -18.67 -5.39 12.15
C GLU A 216 -18.72 -5.49 10.61
N VAL A 217 -17.65 -5.07 9.92
CA VAL A 217 -17.54 -5.16 8.46
C VAL A 217 -17.16 -6.56 8.00
N TYR A 218 -16.28 -7.21 8.75
CA TYR A 218 -15.73 -8.53 8.45
C TYR A 218 -15.97 -9.49 9.64
N PRO A 219 -17.24 -9.87 9.91
CA PRO A 219 -17.59 -10.58 11.17
C PRO A 219 -16.92 -11.95 11.31
N ASP A 220 -16.62 -12.62 10.20
CA ASP A 220 -16.05 -13.98 10.20
C ASP A 220 -14.52 -13.97 9.96
N THR A 221 -13.91 -12.80 9.90
CA THR A 221 -12.48 -12.68 9.60
C THR A 221 -11.66 -12.49 10.89
N PRO A 222 -10.68 -13.36 11.17
CA PRO A 222 -9.78 -13.18 12.30
C PRO A 222 -8.93 -11.92 12.14
N ILE A 223 -8.68 -11.24 13.27
CA ILE A 223 -7.86 -10.02 13.34
C ILE A 223 -6.63 -10.30 14.19
N LEU A 224 -5.47 -10.00 13.64
CA LEU A 224 -4.16 -10.03 14.31
C LEU A 224 -3.74 -8.60 14.65
N LEU A 225 -3.38 -8.34 15.92
CA LEU A 225 -2.88 -7.07 16.43
C LEU A 225 -1.40 -7.15 16.75
#